data_92723fbb58eeacfba290c5966dc9d637
#
_entry.id   92723fbb58eeacfba290c5966dc9d637
#
_cell.length_a   1.000
_cell.length_b   1.000
_cell.length_c   1.000
_cell.angle_alpha   90.00
_cell.angle_beta   90.00
_cell.angle_gamma   90.00
#
_symmetry.space_group_name_H-M   'P 1'
#
loop_
_entity.id
_entity.type
_entity.pdbx_description
1 polymer ?
#
loop_
_entity_poly.entity_id
_entity_poly.type
_entity_poly.pdbx_seq_one_letter_code
_entity_poly.pdbx_strand_id
1 'polypeptide(L)'
;MNVSTHWLSLFILAFLFFSCKEEEETITPDAVTIQVDANLFLTNGVSEPITIVSKTLSDGSTADCYKIVTKGIPSDHQMGPWCPTNTLDDATKGGIWINKGIVYDVDGAFIKNLSTFYNDKTWMMYNPTTGVIQKTNTQAECQAAANPNVGAEYKNYCVECLPSYIANLTHTYYIPVTPRPSTSPISFGQGPMSSGPSVRGLAFNGVVFDAPAPTNVILAAYTLAPFDDAGAHINLGAGYHYHAATGMTTKITQPDAHASMIGYAIDGYGMFERLSPSGIEPTDLDNSRGHYDTIRGYHYHVDKPGANNFINSLRGVYVIQ
;
A
#
# COMPACT_ATOMS: atom_id res chain seq x y z
N MET A 1 36.17 66.30 42.24
CA MET A 1 36.83 65.59 41.15
C MET A 1 36.75 64.09 41.46
N ASN A 2 35.79 63.42 40.89
CA ASN A 2 35.73 61.94 40.95
C ASN A 2 35.33 61.47 39.58
N VAL A 3 36.24 60.78 38.93
CA VAL A 3 36.09 60.21 37.61
C VAL A 3 35.47 58.83 37.78
N SER A 4 34.27 58.62 37.22
CA SER A 4 33.60 57.33 37.18
C SER A 4 33.92 56.64 35.86
N THR A 5 34.59 55.48 35.93
CA THR A 5 34.95 54.62 34.82
C THR A 5 33.82 53.62 34.59
N HIS A 6 33.13 53.74 33.42
CA HIS A 6 32.16 52.75 32.97
C HIS A 6 32.88 51.62 32.24
N TRP A 7 32.71 50.39 32.76
CA TRP A 7 33.11 49.14 32.07
C TRP A 7 32.00 48.70 31.13
N LEU A 8 32.28 48.67 29.86
CA LEU A 8 31.40 48.16 28.82
C LEU A 8 31.69 46.66 28.65
N SER A 9 30.78 45.80 29.14
CA SER A 9 30.85 44.35 28.94
C SER A 9 30.32 43.98 27.57
N LEU A 10 31.21 43.53 26.71
CA LEU A 10 30.88 43.00 25.35
C LEU A 10 30.46 41.52 25.50
N PHE A 11 29.16 41.25 25.33
CA PHE A 11 28.63 39.90 25.21
C PHE A 11 28.86 39.42 23.77
N ILE A 12 29.81 38.46 23.62
CA ILE A 12 29.97 37.71 22.35
C ILE A 12 29.00 36.55 22.37
N LEU A 13 27.95 36.66 21.53
CA LEU A 13 26.96 35.61 21.27
C LEU A 13 27.58 34.62 20.26
N ALA A 14 28.06 33.49 20.72
CA ALA A 14 28.55 32.42 19.86
C ALA A 14 27.36 31.68 19.25
N PHE A 15 27.08 31.90 17.98
CA PHE A 15 26.15 31.08 17.19
C PHE A 15 26.83 29.73 16.89
N LEU A 16 26.41 28.69 17.58
CA LEU A 16 26.74 27.32 17.21
C LEU A 16 25.87 26.91 16.00
N PHE A 17 26.46 26.95 14.83
CA PHE A 17 25.88 26.32 13.65
C PHE A 17 25.97 24.80 13.84
N PHE A 18 24.86 24.16 14.19
CA PHE A 18 24.71 22.71 14.01
C PHE A 18 24.57 22.45 12.50
N SER A 19 25.66 22.11 11.86
CA SER A 19 25.65 21.51 10.54
C SER A 19 25.16 20.07 10.69
N CYS A 20 23.88 19.83 10.36
CA CYS A 20 23.45 18.47 10.03
C CYS A 20 24.27 18.05 8.79
N LYS A 21 25.27 17.21 8.98
CA LYS A 21 25.81 16.39 7.90
C LYS A 21 24.71 15.36 7.59
N GLU A 22 24.05 15.50 6.44
CA GLU A 22 23.47 14.34 5.78
C GLU A 22 24.63 13.38 5.51
N GLU A 23 24.63 12.22 6.15
CA GLU A 23 25.51 11.13 5.76
C GLU A 23 25.07 10.70 4.36
N GLU A 24 25.81 11.09 3.32
CA GLU A 24 25.77 10.43 2.02
C GLU A 24 26.11 8.96 2.25
N GLU A 25 25.10 8.08 2.20
CA GLU A 25 25.33 6.64 2.15
C GLU A 25 26.21 6.35 0.94
N THR A 26 27.48 6.07 1.20
CA THR A 26 28.41 5.61 0.18
C THR A 26 27.92 4.23 -0.29
N ILE A 27 27.40 4.18 -1.52
CA ILE A 27 27.08 2.93 -2.21
C ILE A 27 28.40 2.18 -2.37
N THR A 28 28.60 1.16 -1.55
CA THR A 28 29.80 0.32 -1.65
C THR A 28 29.70 -0.53 -2.92
N PRO A 29 30.77 -0.61 -3.76
CA PRO A 29 30.75 -1.30 -5.06
C PRO A 29 30.47 -2.81 -5.00
N ASP A 30 30.48 -3.43 -3.84
CA ASP A 30 30.33 -4.87 -3.63
C ASP A 30 28.96 -5.31 -3.10
N ALA A 31 27.95 -4.44 -3.18
CA ALA A 31 26.59 -4.78 -2.73
C ALA A 31 25.96 -5.85 -3.64
N VAL A 32 25.56 -6.98 -3.05
CA VAL A 32 24.87 -8.06 -3.78
C VAL A 32 23.57 -7.53 -4.37
N THR A 33 23.40 -7.70 -5.68
CA THR A 33 22.12 -7.39 -6.37
C THR A 33 21.50 -8.69 -6.82
N ILE A 34 20.27 -8.96 -6.37
CA ILE A 34 19.51 -10.14 -6.76
C ILE A 34 18.58 -9.78 -7.91
N GLN A 35 18.63 -10.55 -8.97
CA GLN A 35 17.72 -10.39 -10.10
C GLN A 35 16.30 -10.85 -9.72
N VAL A 36 15.32 -10.25 -10.36
CA VAL A 36 13.92 -10.67 -10.27
C VAL A 36 13.78 -12.10 -10.84
N ASP A 37 13.20 -13.00 -10.07
CA ASP A 37 12.82 -14.34 -10.56
C ASP A 37 11.33 -14.33 -10.95
N ALA A 38 11.08 -14.25 -12.25
CA ALA A 38 9.72 -14.24 -12.80
C ALA A 38 8.97 -15.55 -12.59
N ASN A 39 9.66 -16.67 -12.28
CA ASN A 39 9.03 -17.96 -12.03
C ASN A 39 8.30 -18.02 -10.68
N LEU A 40 8.53 -17.05 -9.80
CA LEU A 40 7.82 -16.94 -8.53
C LEU A 40 6.36 -16.48 -8.69
N PHE A 41 6.01 -15.85 -9.82
CA PHE A 41 4.63 -15.47 -10.10
C PHE A 41 3.79 -16.70 -10.43
N LEU A 42 2.62 -16.81 -9.78
CA LEU A 42 1.69 -17.90 -10.01
C LEU A 42 1.15 -17.87 -11.44
N THR A 43 1.17 -19.00 -12.13
CA THR A 43 0.73 -19.10 -13.53
C THR A 43 -0.73 -18.73 -13.75
N ASN A 44 -1.59 -18.96 -12.75
CA ASN A 44 -3.01 -18.54 -12.83
C ASN A 44 -3.21 -17.03 -12.54
N GLY A 45 -2.22 -16.35 -11.94
CA GLY A 45 -2.24 -14.90 -11.69
C GLY A 45 -1.89 -14.07 -12.91
N VAL A 46 -1.20 -14.68 -13.90
CA VAL A 46 -0.82 -14.01 -15.14
C VAL A 46 -1.75 -14.44 -16.30
N SER A 47 -1.99 -13.54 -17.24
CA SER A 47 -2.88 -13.74 -18.38
C SER A 47 -2.15 -14.30 -19.61
N GLU A 48 -0.85 -14.10 -19.70
CA GLU A 48 0.01 -14.53 -20.80
C GLU A 48 1.42 -14.84 -20.25
N PRO A 49 2.25 -15.57 -21.00
CA PRO A 49 3.63 -15.83 -20.59
C PRO A 49 4.40 -14.53 -20.32
N ILE A 50 5.14 -14.50 -19.21
CA ILE A 50 6.01 -13.37 -18.88
C ILE A 50 7.15 -13.32 -19.89
N THR A 51 7.39 -12.13 -20.46
CA THR A 51 8.43 -11.91 -21.48
C THR A 51 9.37 -10.78 -21.06
N ILE A 52 10.58 -10.78 -21.62
CA ILE A 52 11.53 -9.69 -21.42
C ILE A 52 11.39 -8.70 -22.57
N VAL A 53 11.31 -7.42 -22.22
CA VAL A 53 11.24 -6.30 -23.17
C VAL A 53 12.16 -5.17 -22.70
N SER A 54 12.73 -4.41 -23.64
CA SER A 54 13.50 -3.22 -23.31
C SER A 54 12.59 -2.05 -22.98
N LYS A 55 12.83 -1.33 -21.87
CA LYS A 55 12.05 -0.17 -21.41
C LYS A 55 12.95 0.96 -20.95
N THR A 56 12.44 2.19 -21.14
CA THR A 56 13.05 3.38 -20.52
C THR A 56 12.65 3.46 -19.06
N LEU A 57 13.62 3.63 -18.19
CA LEU A 57 13.45 3.76 -16.75
C LEU A 57 13.27 5.23 -16.33
N SER A 58 12.91 5.45 -15.08
CA SER A 58 12.61 6.76 -14.50
C SER A 58 13.79 7.75 -14.52
N ASP A 59 15.03 7.25 -14.65
CA ASP A 59 16.25 8.06 -14.82
C ASP A 59 16.63 8.33 -16.29
N GLY A 60 15.77 7.92 -17.24
CA GLY A 60 16.00 8.05 -18.68
C GLY A 60 16.89 6.98 -19.30
N SER A 61 17.48 6.08 -18.52
CA SER A 61 18.25 4.94 -19.04
C SER A 61 17.31 3.85 -19.57
N THR A 62 17.88 2.90 -20.31
CA THR A 62 17.15 1.75 -20.86
C THR A 62 17.64 0.47 -20.21
N ALA A 63 16.71 -0.45 -19.88
CA ALA A 63 17.03 -1.76 -19.33
C ALA A 63 16.03 -2.82 -19.78
N ASP A 64 16.44 -4.10 -19.63
CA ASP A 64 15.55 -5.24 -19.77
C ASP A 64 14.59 -5.30 -18.60
N CYS A 65 13.30 -5.46 -18.91
CA CYS A 65 12.22 -5.54 -17.94
C CYS A 65 11.33 -6.74 -18.24
N TYR A 66 10.85 -7.38 -17.21
CA TYR A 66 9.74 -8.33 -17.34
C TYR A 66 8.45 -7.58 -17.66
N LYS A 67 7.81 -7.98 -18.75
CA LYS A 67 6.42 -7.62 -19.06
C LYS A 67 5.53 -8.68 -18.42
N ILE A 68 4.72 -8.28 -17.44
CA ILE A 68 3.82 -9.15 -16.69
C ILE A 68 2.40 -8.65 -16.91
N VAL A 69 1.56 -9.50 -17.51
CA VAL A 69 0.15 -9.18 -17.73
C VAL A 69 -0.69 -10.00 -16.75
N THR A 70 -1.45 -9.31 -15.91
CA THR A 70 -2.27 -9.94 -14.87
C THR A 70 -3.75 -9.79 -15.14
N LYS A 71 -4.57 -10.60 -14.47
CA LYS A 71 -6.02 -10.59 -14.59
C LYS A 71 -6.70 -9.57 -13.68
N GLY A 72 -5.95 -8.87 -12.81
CA GLY A 72 -6.52 -7.96 -11.82
C GLY A 72 -7.44 -8.65 -10.79
N ILE A 73 -7.24 -9.97 -10.59
CA ILE A 73 -7.93 -10.80 -9.58
C ILE A 73 -6.90 -11.72 -8.92
N PRO A 74 -7.04 -12.05 -7.63
CA PRO A 74 -6.12 -12.96 -6.94
C PRO A 74 -6.27 -14.40 -7.48
N SER A 75 -5.15 -15.12 -7.56
CA SER A 75 -5.12 -16.52 -8.03
C SER A 75 -4.98 -17.55 -6.91
N ASP A 76 -4.91 -17.10 -5.66
CA ASP A 76 -4.60 -17.92 -4.48
C ASP A 76 -5.67 -17.87 -3.37
N HIS A 77 -6.63 -16.95 -3.46
CA HIS A 77 -7.75 -16.84 -2.52
C HIS A 77 -8.99 -16.27 -3.20
N GLN A 78 -10.11 -16.31 -2.48
CA GLN A 78 -11.36 -15.69 -2.93
C GLN A 78 -11.45 -14.25 -2.45
N MET A 79 -11.97 -13.38 -3.30
CA MET A 79 -12.20 -11.98 -3.01
C MET A 79 -13.42 -11.78 -2.10
N GLY A 80 -13.36 -10.79 -1.22
CA GLY A 80 -14.43 -10.43 -0.31
C GLY A 80 -14.62 -11.40 0.88
N PRO A 81 -15.70 -11.24 1.65
CA PRO A 81 -16.70 -10.18 1.56
C PRO A 81 -16.16 -8.78 1.92
N TRP A 82 -16.91 -7.73 1.60
CA TRP A 82 -16.57 -6.35 1.96
C TRP A 82 -17.61 -5.73 2.88
N CYS A 83 -18.87 -5.67 2.43
CA CYS A 83 -19.98 -5.06 3.16
C CYS A 83 -20.91 -6.13 3.74
N PRO A 84 -21.19 -6.11 5.07
CA PRO A 84 -22.25 -6.95 5.62
C PRO A 84 -23.62 -6.51 5.07
N THR A 85 -24.61 -7.38 5.17
CA THR A 85 -25.95 -7.14 4.65
C THR A 85 -26.95 -6.67 5.72
N ASN A 86 -26.65 -7.02 6.98
CA ASN A 86 -27.51 -6.71 8.13
C ASN A 86 -26.67 -6.35 9.37
N THR A 87 -27.24 -5.54 10.24
CA THR A 87 -26.61 -5.16 11.52
C THR A 87 -26.44 -6.32 12.51
N LEU A 88 -26.93 -7.52 12.18
CA LEU A 88 -26.75 -8.77 12.94
C LEU A 88 -25.66 -9.67 12.36
N ASP A 89 -25.10 -9.32 11.21
CA ASP A 89 -24.05 -10.10 10.55
C ASP A 89 -22.74 -10.03 11.38
N ASP A 90 -22.10 -11.17 11.51
CA ASP A 90 -20.80 -11.29 12.17
C ASP A 90 -19.62 -10.91 11.22
N ALA A 91 -18.39 -10.93 11.74
CA ALA A 91 -17.19 -10.55 11.00
C ALA A 91 -16.94 -11.39 9.73
N THR A 92 -17.50 -12.60 9.61
CA THR A 92 -17.35 -13.43 8.40
C THR A 92 -18.19 -12.95 7.21
N LYS A 93 -19.04 -11.94 7.42
CA LYS A 93 -19.95 -11.37 6.41
C LYS A 93 -19.55 -10.00 5.90
N GLY A 94 -18.50 -9.42 6.47
CA GLY A 94 -17.89 -8.18 6.04
C GLY A 94 -16.38 -8.33 5.95
N GLY A 95 -15.70 -7.30 5.56
CA GLY A 95 -14.25 -7.25 5.51
C GLY A 95 -13.67 -6.42 6.64
N ILE A 96 -12.61 -5.66 6.34
CA ILE A 96 -11.89 -4.83 7.32
C ILE A 96 -11.93 -3.35 6.94
N TRP A 97 -11.83 -2.50 7.95
CA TRP A 97 -11.63 -1.07 7.78
C TRP A 97 -10.37 -0.59 8.50
N ILE A 98 -9.61 0.27 7.84
CA ILE A 98 -8.38 0.84 8.41
C ILE A 98 -8.67 2.26 8.88
N ASN A 99 -8.51 2.50 10.18
CA ASN A 99 -8.71 3.82 10.75
C ASN A 99 -7.62 4.15 11.79
N LYS A 100 -6.88 5.23 11.57
CA LYS A 100 -5.82 5.74 12.48
C LYS A 100 -4.81 4.66 12.93
N GLY A 101 -4.37 3.84 12.00
CA GLY A 101 -3.35 2.81 12.26
C GLY A 101 -3.87 1.50 12.86
N ILE A 102 -5.20 1.36 13.03
CA ILE A 102 -5.86 0.19 13.58
C ILE A 102 -6.76 -0.43 12.51
N VAL A 103 -6.81 -1.76 12.51
CA VAL A 103 -7.72 -2.56 11.67
C VAL A 103 -8.94 -2.93 12.50
N TYR A 104 -10.12 -2.77 11.93
CA TYR A 104 -11.42 -3.10 12.52
C TYR A 104 -12.17 -4.05 11.60
N ASP A 105 -12.83 -5.05 12.15
CA ASP A 105 -13.79 -5.86 11.39
C ASP A 105 -15.01 -5.01 11.02
N VAL A 106 -15.44 -5.10 9.76
CA VAL A 106 -16.65 -4.41 9.26
C VAL A 106 -17.83 -5.37 9.36
N ASP A 107 -18.17 -5.74 10.60
CA ASP A 107 -19.37 -6.52 10.89
C ASP A 107 -20.62 -5.62 11.00
N GLY A 108 -21.77 -6.24 11.22
CA GLY A 108 -23.04 -5.53 11.41
C GLY A 108 -23.02 -4.60 12.64
N ALA A 109 -22.30 -4.98 13.69
CA ALA A 109 -22.16 -4.16 14.91
C ALA A 109 -21.29 -2.92 14.64
N PHE A 110 -20.21 -3.04 13.89
CA PHE A 110 -19.39 -1.89 13.47
C PHE A 110 -20.20 -0.87 12.67
N ILE A 111 -20.95 -1.34 11.65
CA ILE A 111 -21.82 -0.45 10.84
C ILE A 111 -22.88 0.23 11.71
N LYS A 112 -23.50 -0.53 12.62
CA LYS A 112 -24.51 0.01 13.55
C LYS A 112 -23.97 1.11 14.46
N ASN A 113 -22.68 1.02 14.83
CA ASN A 113 -22.03 1.90 15.77
C ASN A 113 -21.23 3.06 15.14
N LEU A 114 -21.26 3.23 13.81
CA LEU A 114 -20.47 4.26 13.09
C LEU A 114 -20.69 5.67 13.64
N SER A 115 -21.94 6.03 14.02
CA SER A 115 -22.24 7.34 14.60
C SER A 115 -21.52 7.60 15.93
N THR A 116 -21.35 6.58 16.74
CA THR A 116 -20.58 6.63 18.00
C THR A 116 -19.09 6.59 17.71
N PHE A 117 -18.67 5.73 16.81
CA PHE A 117 -17.26 5.53 16.43
C PHE A 117 -16.62 6.82 15.88
N TYR A 118 -17.32 7.52 15.01
CA TYR A 118 -16.87 8.81 14.44
C TYR A 118 -17.37 10.04 15.24
N ASN A 119 -18.13 9.84 16.32
CA ASN A 119 -18.78 10.90 17.09
C ASN A 119 -19.58 11.87 16.19
N ASP A 120 -20.31 11.34 15.24
CA ASP A 120 -21.10 12.08 14.26
C ASP A 120 -22.41 11.36 13.96
N LYS A 121 -23.54 11.97 14.37
CA LYS A 121 -24.89 11.43 14.21
C LYS A 121 -25.36 11.34 12.76
N THR A 122 -24.61 11.87 11.81
CA THR A 122 -24.92 11.77 10.38
C THR A 122 -24.76 10.35 9.85
N TRP A 123 -23.92 9.53 10.51
CA TRP A 123 -23.70 8.14 10.12
C TRP A 123 -24.94 7.28 10.44
N MET A 124 -25.61 6.80 9.37
CA MET A 124 -26.78 5.92 9.44
C MET A 124 -26.83 5.02 8.20
N MET A 125 -25.90 4.03 8.11
CA MET A 125 -25.78 3.14 6.95
C MET A 125 -26.79 1.99 6.91
N TYR A 126 -27.80 1.98 7.76
CA TYR A 126 -28.75 0.87 7.85
C TYR A 126 -30.17 1.37 8.10
N ASN A 127 -31.14 0.55 7.75
CA ASN A 127 -32.54 0.79 8.10
C ASN A 127 -32.77 0.43 9.59
N PRO A 128 -33.16 1.39 10.45
CA PRO A 128 -33.27 1.14 11.89
C PRO A 128 -34.36 0.14 12.29
N THR A 129 -35.35 -0.11 11.40
CA THR A 129 -36.44 -1.05 11.66
C THR A 129 -36.05 -2.48 11.26
N THR A 130 -35.35 -2.65 10.14
CA THR A 130 -35.05 -3.98 9.58
C THR A 130 -33.62 -4.42 9.81
N GLY A 131 -32.72 -3.50 10.16
CA GLY A 131 -31.28 -3.75 10.27
C GLY A 131 -30.56 -3.90 8.94
N VAL A 132 -31.26 -3.81 7.81
CA VAL A 132 -30.67 -3.96 6.45
C VAL A 132 -29.69 -2.82 6.19
N ILE A 133 -28.47 -3.15 5.80
CA ILE A 133 -27.41 -2.21 5.48
C ILE A 133 -27.57 -1.69 4.06
N GLN A 134 -27.39 -0.38 3.90
CA GLN A 134 -27.40 0.27 2.59
C GLN A 134 -26.04 0.03 1.92
N LYS A 135 -26.03 -0.65 0.79
CA LYS A 135 -24.82 -0.91 0.03
C LYS A 135 -25.06 -0.83 -1.48
N THR A 136 -23.99 -0.67 -2.23
CA THR A 136 -24.05 -0.71 -3.69
C THR A 136 -24.35 -2.12 -4.18
N ASN A 137 -25.30 -2.26 -5.11
CA ASN A 137 -25.80 -3.56 -5.59
C ASN A 137 -25.62 -3.77 -7.09
N THR A 138 -25.25 -2.73 -7.83
CA THR A 138 -25.04 -2.76 -9.28
C THR A 138 -23.67 -2.21 -9.65
N GLN A 139 -23.20 -2.57 -10.86
CA GLN A 139 -21.94 -2.04 -11.39
C GLN A 139 -21.98 -0.51 -11.54
N ALA A 140 -23.14 0.05 -11.93
CA ALA A 140 -23.29 1.50 -12.07
C ALA A 140 -23.21 2.21 -10.70
N GLU A 141 -23.85 1.67 -9.66
CA GLU A 141 -23.75 2.19 -8.30
C GLU A 141 -22.32 2.07 -7.76
N CYS A 142 -21.66 0.92 -7.96
CA CYS A 142 -20.25 0.76 -7.59
C CYS A 142 -19.39 1.82 -8.27
N GLN A 143 -19.54 2.02 -9.59
CA GLN A 143 -18.76 3.01 -10.33
C GLN A 143 -19.00 4.43 -9.84
N ALA A 144 -20.22 4.79 -9.52
CA ALA A 144 -20.58 6.12 -9.03
C ALA A 144 -20.11 6.35 -7.59
N ALA A 145 -20.23 5.35 -6.70
CA ALA A 145 -19.90 5.46 -5.30
C ALA A 145 -18.40 5.28 -4.99
N ALA A 146 -17.66 4.50 -5.80
CA ALA A 146 -16.22 4.33 -5.69
C ALA A 146 -15.41 5.46 -6.36
N ASN A 147 -15.99 6.64 -6.45
CA ASN A 147 -15.40 7.83 -7.08
C ASN A 147 -15.05 8.85 -5.98
N PRO A 148 -13.92 9.56 -6.04
CA PRO A 148 -13.61 10.63 -5.07
C PRO A 148 -14.64 11.77 -5.05
N ASN A 149 -15.44 11.94 -6.12
CA ASN A 149 -16.54 12.90 -6.20
C ASN A 149 -17.90 12.18 -6.08
N VAL A 150 -18.08 11.42 -5.01
CA VAL A 150 -19.30 10.67 -4.71
C VAL A 150 -20.52 11.58 -4.66
N GLY A 151 -21.59 11.22 -5.40
CA GLY A 151 -22.87 11.93 -5.35
C GLY A 151 -23.56 11.82 -3.98
N ALA A 152 -24.37 12.82 -3.65
CA ALA A 152 -25.07 12.88 -2.36
C ALA A 152 -26.04 11.70 -2.14
N GLU A 153 -26.49 11.07 -3.21
CA GLU A 153 -27.37 9.89 -3.20
C GLU A 153 -26.71 8.65 -2.57
N TYR A 154 -25.36 8.60 -2.55
CA TYR A 154 -24.60 7.52 -1.91
C TYR A 154 -24.19 7.81 -0.46
N LYS A 155 -24.64 8.92 0.10
CA LYS A 155 -24.39 9.20 1.52
C LYS A 155 -24.97 8.09 2.40
N ASN A 156 -24.14 7.58 3.32
CA ASN A 156 -24.46 6.45 4.18
C ASN A 156 -24.59 5.10 3.43
N TYR A 157 -23.76 4.92 2.39
CA TYR A 157 -23.64 3.64 1.72
C TYR A 157 -22.33 2.94 2.06
N CYS A 158 -22.39 1.65 2.32
CA CYS A 158 -21.26 0.75 2.26
C CYS A 158 -20.99 0.43 0.78
N VAL A 159 -19.79 0.76 0.30
CA VAL A 159 -19.44 0.66 -1.13
C VAL A 159 -18.69 -0.62 -1.38
N GLU A 160 -19.23 -1.47 -2.22
CA GLU A 160 -18.54 -2.67 -2.70
C GLU A 160 -18.74 -2.81 -4.23
N CYS A 161 -17.70 -3.36 -4.87
CA CYS A 161 -17.75 -3.75 -6.27
C CYS A 161 -17.58 -5.27 -6.35
N LEU A 162 -18.34 -5.93 -7.23
CA LEU A 162 -18.32 -7.38 -7.31
C LEU A 162 -17.24 -7.89 -8.28
N PRO A 163 -16.69 -9.09 -8.05
CA PRO A 163 -15.70 -9.71 -8.93
C PRO A 163 -16.15 -9.84 -10.38
N SER A 164 -17.45 -10.07 -10.61
CA SER A 164 -18.03 -10.17 -11.97
C SER A 164 -17.88 -8.89 -12.80
N TYR A 165 -17.71 -7.73 -12.16
CA TYR A 165 -17.57 -6.46 -12.87
C TYR A 165 -16.20 -6.27 -13.50
N ILE A 166 -15.20 -7.03 -13.04
CA ILE A 166 -13.80 -6.96 -13.49
C ILE A 166 -13.31 -8.27 -14.13
N ALA A 167 -14.20 -9.21 -14.43
CA ALA A 167 -13.85 -10.55 -14.92
C ALA A 167 -12.98 -10.56 -16.19
N ASN A 168 -13.08 -9.52 -17.03
CA ASN A 168 -12.31 -9.39 -18.27
C ASN A 168 -11.20 -8.32 -18.19
N LEU A 169 -10.93 -7.78 -17.00
CA LEU A 169 -9.92 -6.76 -16.83
C LEU A 169 -8.52 -7.39 -16.85
N THR A 170 -7.59 -6.77 -17.55
CA THR A 170 -6.17 -7.12 -17.53
C THR A 170 -5.32 -5.88 -17.39
N HIS A 171 -4.18 -6.00 -16.70
CA HIS A 171 -3.18 -4.95 -16.56
C HIS A 171 -1.81 -5.44 -16.94
N THR A 172 -1.00 -4.56 -17.51
CA THR A 172 0.38 -4.85 -17.86
C THR A 172 1.30 -4.08 -16.94
N TYR A 173 2.21 -4.78 -16.29
CA TYR A 173 3.27 -4.22 -15.43
C TYR A 173 4.64 -4.50 -16.00
N TYR A 174 5.57 -3.59 -15.74
CA TYR A 174 6.97 -3.73 -16.14
C TYR A 174 7.85 -3.63 -14.91
N ILE A 175 8.65 -4.68 -14.66
CA ILE A 175 9.58 -4.74 -13.53
C ILE A 175 10.99 -4.96 -14.10
N PRO A 176 11.99 -4.13 -13.76
CA PRO A 176 13.37 -4.35 -14.20
C PRO A 176 13.87 -5.74 -13.84
N VAL A 177 14.51 -6.46 -14.77
CA VAL A 177 15.10 -7.79 -14.53
C VAL A 177 16.16 -7.69 -13.43
N THR A 178 16.94 -6.64 -13.44
CA THR A 178 17.97 -6.36 -12.43
C THR A 178 17.66 -5.03 -11.77
N PRO A 179 17.31 -5.03 -10.48
CA PRO A 179 17.08 -3.79 -9.74
C PRO A 179 18.36 -2.97 -9.66
N ARG A 180 18.23 -1.65 -9.74
CA ARG A 180 19.34 -0.72 -9.69
C ARG A 180 18.97 0.49 -8.84
N PRO A 181 19.83 0.90 -7.89
CA PRO A 181 19.55 2.07 -7.07
C PRO A 181 19.39 3.34 -7.92
N SER A 182 18.47 4.19 -7.51
CA SER A 182 18.30 5.53 -8.08
C SER A 182 19.23 6.52 -7.37
N THR A 183 19.81 7.44 -8.11
CA THR A 183 20.52 8.60 -7.54
C THR A 183 19.55 9.63 -6.94
N SER A 184 18.26 9.50 -7.24
CA SER A 184 17.20 10.37 -6.73
C SER A 184 15.97 9.50 -6.38
N PRO A 185 15.98 8.77 -5.26
CA PRO A 185 14.86 7.95 -4.82
C PRO A 185 13.58 8.77 -4.71
N ILE A 186 12.44 8.18 -5.10
CA ILE A 186 11.14 8.85 -5.01
C ILE A 186 10.51 8.51 -3.66
N SER A 187 10.37 9.53 -2.79
CA SER A 187 9.54 9.45 -1.61
C SER A 187 8.07 9.65 -1.98
N PHE A 188 7.21 8.77 -1.46
CA PHE A 188 5.77 8.85 -1.75
C PHE A 188 5.04 9.90 -0.90
N GLY A 189 5.66 10.39 0.16
CA GLY A 189 4.96 11.17 1.19
C GLY A 189 4.04 10.28 2.02
N GLN A 190 3.22 10.90 2.84
CA GLN A 190 2.26 10.19 3.70
C GLN A 190 0.83 10.57 3.37
N GLY A 191 -0.07 9.59 3.44
CA GLY A 191 -1.51 9.80 3.30
C GLY A 191 -2.00 9.88 1.85
N PRO A 192 -3.25 10.36 1.66
CA PRO A 192 -3.97 10.28 0.38
C PRO A 192 -3.43 11.20 -0.73
N MET A 193 -2.47 12.06 -0.41
CA MET A 193 -1.77 12.94 -1.36
C MET A 193 -0.37 12.40 -1.65
N SER A 194 -0.18 11.08 -1.59
CA SER A 194 1.12 10.48 -1.89
C SER A 194 1.57 10.82 -3.30
N SER A 195 2.82 11.18 -3.47
CA SER A 195 3.46 11.42 -4.76
C SER A 195 3.98 10.10 -5.36
N GLY A 196 4.38 10.14 -6.63
CA GLY A 196 4.92 8.99 -7.33
C GLY A 196 3.86 8.05 -7.92
N PRO A 197 4.25 6.87 -8.43
CA PRO A 197 3.34 5.93 -9.05
C PRO A 197 2.37 5.35 -8.02
N SER A 198 1.09 5.14 -8.39
CA SER A 198 0.12 4.45 -7.53
C SER A 198 0.54 3.01 -7.27
N VAL A 199 1.02 2.33 -8.30
CA VAL A 199 1.56 0.97 -8.19
C VAL A 199 2.85 0.99 -7.38
N ARG A 200 2.87 0.26 -6.26
CA ARG A 200 4.05 0.09 -5.40
C ARG A 200 4.82 -1.18 -5.75
N GLY A 201 4.10 -2.20 -6.15
CA GLY A 201 4.66 -3.51 -6.45
C GLY A 201 3.61 -4.48 -6.98
N LEU A 202 4.01 -5.72 -7.19
CA LEU A 202 3.17 -6.79 -7.67
C LEU A 202 3.38 -8.04 -6.80
N ALA A 203 2.30 -8.57 -6.24
CA ALA A 203 2.28 -9.81 -5.48
C ALA A 203 2.43 -11.02 -6.41
N PHE A 204 2.93 -12.14 -5.89
CA PHE A 204 3.11 -13.37 -6.67
C PHE A 204 1.81 -13.96 -7.20
N ASN A 205 0.67 -13.64 -6.60
CA ASN A 205 -0.66 -14.05 -7.06
C ASN A 205 -1.22 -13.20 -8.21
N GLY A 206 -0.47 -12.19 -8.69
CA GLY A 206 -0.85 -11.31 -9.79
C GLY A 206 -1.61 -10.04 -9.37
N VAL A 207 -1.79 -9.80 -8.09
CA VAL A 207 -2.48 -8.61 -7.57
C VAL A 207 -1.47 -7.49 -7.27
N VAL A 208 -1.82 -6.27 -7.62
CA VAL A 208 -0.98 -5.09 -7.39
C VAL A 208 -1.01 -4.67 -5.92
N PHE A 209 0.14 -4.27 -5.38
CA PHE A 209 0.26 -3.46 -4.17
C PHE A 209 0.11 -2.00 -4.57
N ASP A 210 -0.96 -1.35 -4.13
CA ASP A 210 -1.28 0.02 -4.56
C ASP A 210 -0.92 1.05 -3.48
N ALA A 211 -1.01 2.32 -3.85
CA ALA A 211 -0.86 3.46 -2.97
C ALA A 211 -1.90 3.42 -1.83
N PRO A 212 -1.69 4.18 -0.74
CA PRO A 212 -2.69 4.29 0.32
C PRO A 212 -4.08 4.63 -0.20
N ALA A 213 -5.09 3.89 0.27
CA ALA A 213 -6.48 4.23 -0.02
C ALA A 213 -6.83 5.61 0.56
N PRO A 214 -7.58 6.46 -0.15
CA PRO A 214 -7.93 7.82 0.29
C PRO A 214 -9.06 7.78 1.34
N THR A 215 -8.84 7.13 2.47
CA THR A 215 -9.85 6.88 3.51
C THR A 215 -10.51 8.15 4.03
N ASN A 216 -9.79 9.27 4.11
CA ASN A 216 -10.33 10.56 4.51
C ASN A 216 -11.34 11.12 3.49
N VAL A 217 -11.10 10.93 2.19
CA VAL A 217 -12.02 11.36 1.12
C VAL A 217 -13.27 10.49 1.14
N ILE A 218 -13.11 9.17 1.31
CA ILE A 218 -14.20 8.21 1.45
C ILE A 218 -15.11 8.62 2.63
N LEU A 219 -14.52 8.84 3.80
CA LEU A 219 -15.26 9.22 5.01
C LEU A 219 -15.91 10.61 4.89
N ALA A 220 -15.28 11.57 4.21
CA ALA A 220 -15.85 12.89 3.99
C ALA A 220 -17.14 12.85 3.14
N ALA A 221 -17.28 11.85 2.27
CA ALA A 221 -18.50 11.57 1.51
C ALA A 221 -19.58 10.83 2.32
N TYR A 222 -19.31 10.47 3.58
CA TYR A 222 -20.14 9.58 4.40
C TYR A 222 -20.37 8.22 3.74
N THR A 223 -19.37 7.71 3.05
CA THR A 223 -19.33 6.34 2.55
C THR A 223 -18.30 5.53 3.32
N LEU A 224 -18.43 4.22 3.26
CA LEU A 224 -17.43 3.28 3.73
C LEU A 224 -17.13 2.34 2.57
N ALA A 225 -15.86 2.20 2.20
CA ALA A 225 -15.41 1.27 1.16
C ALA A 225 -14.41 0.28 1.80
N PRO A 226 -14.91 -0.77 2.45
CA PRO A 226 -14.05 -1.71 3.17
C PRO A 226 -13.11 -2.45 2.24
N PHE A 227 -12.04 -2.97 2.83
CA PHE A 227 -11.18 -3.99 2.23
C PHE A 227 -11.70 -5.36 2.67
N ASP A 228 -11.42 -6.40 1.91
CA ASP A 228 -11.61 -7.76 2.43
C ASP A 228 -10.49 -8.14 3.41
N ASP A 229 -10.55 -9.35 3.95
CA ASP A 229 -9.56 -9.84 4.93
C ASP A 229 -8.13 -9.91 4.36
N ALA A 230 -7.98 -9.94 3.03
CA ALA A 230 -6.69 -9.87 2.38
C ALA A 230 -6.13 -8.43 2.29
N GLY A 231 -6.90 -7.42 2.69
CA GLY A 231 -6.51 -6.02 2.68
C GLY A 231 -6.71 -5.32 1.34
N ALA A 232 -7.68 -5.80 0.53
CA ALA A 232 -7.93 -5.32 -0.82
C ALA A 232 -9.40 -5.02 -1.08
N HIS A 233 -9.64 -4.24 -2.12
CA HIS A 233 -10.98 -4.03 -2.66
C HIS A 233 -10.93 -3.92 -4.20
N ILE A 234 -12.10 -3.79 -4.83
CA ILE A 234 -12.23 -3.68 -6.28
C ILE A 234 -12.50 -2.23 -6.67
N ASN A 235 -11.73 -1.73 -7.63
CA ASN A 235 -12.04 -0.57 -8.45
C ASN A 235 -12.20 -1.02 -9.90
N LEU A 236 -13.20 -0.49 -10.63
CA LEU A 236 -13.50 -0.94 -12.00
C LEU A 236 -12.37 -0.63 -13.00
N GLY A 237 -11.52 0.35 -12.70
CA GLY A 237 -10.34 0.68 -13.50
C GLY A 237 -9.08 -0.06 -13.10
N ALA A 238 -8.82 -0.19 -11.79
CA ALA A 238 -7.62 -0.83 -11.26
C ALA A 238 -7.78 -2.35 -11.04
N GLY A 239 -9.00 -2.87 -11.04
CA GLY A 239 -9.27 -4.25 -10.65
C GLY A 239 -9.23 -4.43 -9.14
N TYR A 240 -8.97 -5.65 -8.70
CA TYR A 240 -8.72 -5.96 -7.29
C TYR A 240 -7.28 -5.57 -6.95
N HIS A 241 -7.08 -4.81 -5.88
CA HIS A 241 -5.77 -4.27 -5.49
C HIS A 241 -5.65 -4.17 -3.97
N TYR A 242 -4.43 -4.43 -3.48
CA TYR A 242 -4.11 -4.38 -2.05
C TYR A 242 -3.76 -2.98 -1.59
N HIS A 243 -4.23 -2.63 -0.37
CA HIS A 243 -3.82 -1.45 0.40
C HIS A 243 -3.16 -1.82 1.74
N ALA A 244 -3.22 -3.09 2.11
CA ALA A 244 -2.60 -3.62 3.33
C ALA A 244 -2.09 -5.04 3.12
N ALA A 245 -0.97 -5.37 3.76
CA ALA A 245 -0.44 -6.73 3.83
C ALA A 245 -0.97 -7.41 5.10
N THR A 246 -2.03 -8.18 4.97
CA THR A 246 -2.66 -8.91 6.09
C THR A 246 -2.12 -10.33 6.26
N GLY A 247 -1.25 -10.76 5.36
CA GLY A 247 -0.65 -12.08 5.37
C GLY A 247 -1.41 -13.15 4.57
N MET A 248 -2.43 -12.77 3.80
CA MET A 248 -3.23 -13.72 3.00
C MET A 248 -2.70 -13.96 1.58
N THR A 249 -1.78 -13.13 1.09
CA THR A 249 -1.17 -13.34 -0.23
C THR A 249 -0.16 -14.48 -0.22
N THR A 250 0.08 -15.11 -1.37
CA THR A 250 1.12 -16.14 -1.56
C THR A 250 2.48 -15.67 -1.07
N LYS A 251 3.16 -16.55 -0.33
CA LYS A 251 4.45 -16.28 0.32
C LYS A 251 5.50 -17.30 -0.06
N ILE A 252 6.72 -16.81 -0.24
CA ILE A 252 7.91 -17.65 -0.40
C ILE A 252 8.69 -17.64 0.91
N THR A 253 8.61 -18.75 1.66
CA THR A 253 9.33 -18.92 2.93
C THR A 253 10.84 -18.84 2.71
N GLN A 254 11.53 -18.13 3.59
CA GLN A 254 12.99 -18.00 3.56
C GLN A 254 13.66 -19.07 4.44
N PRO A 255 14.72 -19.74 3.97
CA PRO A 255 15.33 -20.85 4.71
C PRO A 255 16.07 -20.43 5.98
N ASP A 256 16.46 -19.16 6.08
CA ASP A 256 17.20 -18.58 7.22
C ASP A 256 16.28 -17.91 8.27
N ALA A 257 14.97 -18.26 8.24
CA ALA A 257 13.94 -17.69 9.10
C ALA A 257 13.75 -16.16 8.96
N HIS A 258 14.19 -15.58 7.85
CA HIS A 258 13.81 -14.23 7.46
C HIS A 258 12.31 -14.15 7.15
N ALA A 259 11.74 -12.94 7.13
CA ALA A 259 10.36 -12.73 6.70
C ALA A 259 10.10 -13.31 5.30
N SER A 260 8.91 -13.84 5.07
CA SER A 260 8.55 -14.44 3.78
C SER A 260 8.45 -13.39 2.68
N MET A 261 8.92 -13.72 1.49
CA MET A 261 8.78 -12.86 0.31
C MET A 261 7.36 -12.95 -0.25
N ILE A 262 6.75 -11.82 -0.60
CA ILE A 262 5.36 -11.73 -1.07
C ILE A 262 5.22 -11.18 -2.48
N GLY A 263 6.27 -10.63 -3.05
CA GLY A 263 6.26 -10.04 -4.39
C GLY A 263 7.50 -9.20 -4.68
N TYR A 264 7.39 -8.39 -5.71
CA TYR A 264 8.42 -7.42 -6.09
C TYR A 264 7.84 -6.00 -6.14
N ALA A 265 8.59 -5.02 -5.65
CA ALA A 265 8.33 -3.62 -5.94
C ALA A 265 8.54 -3.32 -7.43
N ILE A 266 7.95 -2.25 -7.94
CA ILE A 266 8.06 -1.94 -9.38
C ILE A 266 9.47 -1.52 -9.82
N ASP A 267 10.38 -1.28 -8.87
CA ASP A 267 11.82 -1.05 -9.12
C ASP A 267 12.64 -2.35 -9.10
N GLY A 268 11.99 -3.51 -8.92
CA GLY A 268 12.57 -4.84 -8.98
C GLY A 268 13.13 -5.37 -7.66
N TYR A 269 13.16 -4.59 -6.60
CA TYR A 269 13.55 -5.11 -5.29
C TYR A 269 12.46 -5.99 -4.68
N GLY A 270 12.88 -7.05 -3.96
CA GLY A 270 11.95 -7.95 -3.28
C GLY A 270 11.14 -7.25 -2.20
N MET A 271 9.87 -7.59 -2.08
CA MET A 271 8.98 -7.17 -1.00
C MET A 271 8.71 -8.35 -0.07
N PHE A 272 8.95 -8.15 1.20
CA PHE A 272 8.82 -9.15 2.25
C PHE A 272 7.76 -8.75 3.26
N GLU A 273 7.19 -9.74 3.96
CA GLU A 273 6.32 -9.46 5.10
C GLU A 273 7.04 -8.58 6.14
N ARG A 274 6.25 -7.88 6.93
CA ARG A 274 6.79 -7.01 7.99
C ARG A 274 7.59 -7.78 9.02
N LEU A 275 7.11 -8.97 9.39
CA LEU A 275 7.66 -9.76 10.48
C LEU A 275 8.27 -11.07 9.97
N SER A 276 9.37 -11.45 10.61
CA SER A 276 9.90 -12.80 10.51
C SER A 276 8.92 -13.84 11.08
N PRO A 277 9.13 -15.15 10.87
CA PRO A 277 8.32 -16.20 11.50
C PRO A 277 8.32 -16.15 13.03
N SER A 278 9.34 -15.53 13.65
CA SER A 278 9.40 -15.31 15.09
C SER A 278 8.69 -14.04 15.57
N GLY A 279 8.00 -13.31 14.67
CA GLY A 279 7.27 -12.08 15.00
C GLY A 279 8.15 -10.84 15.19
N ILE A 280 9.38 -10.85 14.68
CA ILE A 280 10.34 -9.76 14.81
C ILE A 280 10.38 -8.94 13.52
N GLU A 281 10.25 -7.62 13.63
CA GLU A 281 10.51 -6.66 12.56
C GLU A 281 11.99 -6.27 12.55
N PRO A 282 12.65 -6.16 11.38
CA PRO A 282 14.02 -5.65 11.32
C PRO A 282 14.12 -4.25 11.94
N THR A 283 15.23 -3.99 12.64
CA THR A 283 15.45 -2.72 13.36
C THR A 283 16.30 -1.72 12.59
N ASP A 284 16.87 -2.15 11.47
CA ASP A 284 17.78 -1.42 10.59
C ASP A 284 17.13 -0.97 9.26
N LEU A 285 15.80 -0.93 9.21
CA LEU A 285 15.06 -0.43 8.05
C LEU A 285 15.33 1.06 7.83
N ASP A 286 15.63 1.42 6.60
CA ASP A 286 15.76 2.81 6.17
C ASP A 286 14.38 3.51 6.04
N ASN A 287 14.39 4.76 5.60
CA ASN A 287 13.17 5.54 5.41
C ASN A 287 12.22 4.95 4.34
N SER A 288 12.72 4.12 3.42
CA SER A 288 11.92 3.42 2.41
C SER A 288 11.23 2.17 2.94
N ARG A 289 11.54 1.75 4.18
CA ARG A 289 11.24 0.46 4.79
C ARG A 289 12.04 -0.68 4.17
N GLY A 290 13.24 -0.40 3.69
CA GLY A 290 14.16 -1.39 3.16
C GLY A 290 15.43 -1.49 3.99
N HIS A 291 16.15 -2.56 3.80
CA HIS A 291 17.50 -2.75 4.29
C HIS A 291 18.30 -3.66 3.36
N TYR A 292 19.56 -3.86 3.68
CA TYR A 292 20.47 -4.68 2.89
C TYR A 292 20.91 -5.90 3.69
N ASP A 293 20.90 -7.07 3.09
CA ASP A 293 21.61 -8.23 3.59
C ASP A 293 22.44 -8.92 2.48
N THR A 294 23.35 -9.83 2.87
CA THR A 294 24.27 -10.48 1.94
C THR A 294 23.64 -11.61 1.12
N ILE A 295 22.42 -12.01 1.44
CA ILE A 295 21.69 -13.09 0.75
C ILE A 295 20.73 -12.50 -0.27
N ARG A 296 19.96 -11.46 0.09
CA ARG A 296 18.87 -10.86 -0.69
C ARG A 296 19.22 -9.52 -1.32
N GLY A 297 20.41 -8.98 -1.00
CA GLY A 297 20.73 -7.61 -1.37
C GLY A 297 19.78 -6.62 -0.69
N TYR A 298 19.58 -5.44 -1.32
CA TYR A 298 18.57 -4.51 -0.83
C TYR A 298 17.17 -5.08 -1.08
N HIS A 299 16.28 -4.97 -0.08
CA HIS A 299 14.90 -5.41 -0.16
C HIS A 299 14.01 -4.65 0.83
N TYR A 300 12.69 -4.71 0.63
CA TYR A 300 11.69 -4.00 1.45
C TYR A 300 10.98 -4.94 2.39
N HIS A 301 10.61 -4.42 3.58
CA HIS A 301 9.62 -5.01 4.47
C HIS A 301 8.36 -4.14 4.48
N VAL A 302 7.21 -4.72 4.15
CA VAL A 302 5.95 -3.98 4.12
C VAL A 302 5.56 -3.49 5.52
N ASP A 303 4.74 -2.44 5.57
CA ASP A 303 4.26 -1.89 6.84
C ASP A 303 3.16 -2.77 7.46
N LYS A 304 2.79 -2.45 8.70
CA LYS A 304 1.67 -3.11 9.38
C LYS A 304 0.36 -2.87 8.63
N PRO A 305 -0.60 -3.80 8.66
CA PRO A 305 -1.87 -3.66 7.92
C PRO A 305 -2.60 -2.34 8.20
N GLY A 306 -2.62 -1.88 9.46
CA GLY A 306 -3.26 -0.63 9.85
C GLY A 306 -2.62 0.65 9.28
N ALA A 307 -1.43 0.56 8.68
CA ALA A 307 -0.76 1.72 8.09
C ALA A 307 -1.42 2.21 6.79
N ASN A 308 -2.24 1.36 6.14
CA ASN A 308 -2.77 1.67 4.80
C ASN A 308 -1.63 2.04 3.85
N ASN A 309 -0.56 1.26 3.84
CA ASN A 309 0.66 1.51 3.09
C ASN A 309 1.52 0.24 3.04
N PHE A 310 2.41 0.11 2.06
CA PHE A 310 3.39 -0.98 1.98
C PHE A 310 4.81 -0.48 2.25
N ILE A 311 5.26 0.46 1.45
CA ILE A 311 6.62 1.05 1.49
C ILE A 311 6.51 2.56 1.33
N ASN A 312 7.55 3.30 1.78
CA ASN A 312 7.49 4.76 1.82
C ASN A 312 8.15 5.45 0.60
N SER A 313 8.93 4.69 -0.17
CA SER A 313 9.61 5.18 -1.37
C SER A 313 10.08 4.03 -2.25
N LEU A 314 10.45 4.31 -3.50
CA LEU A 314 11.23 3.42 -4.34
C LEU A 314 12.71 3.82 -4.25
N ARG A 315 13.54 2.87 -3.81
CA ARG A 315 15.00 3.01 -3.76
C ARG A 315 15.61 2.96 -5.15
N GLY A 316 15.01 2.18 -6.04
CA GLY A 316 15.50 1.92 -7.38
C GLY A 316 14.85 2.74 -8.47
N VAL A 317 15.44 2.64 -9.67
CA VAL A 317 14.84 3.13 -10.91
C VAL A 317 13.76 2.16 -11.37
N TYR A 318 12.68 2.67 -11.94
CA TYR A 318 11.51 1.88 -12.33
C TYR A 318 10.98 2.32 -13.70
N VAL A 319 10.14 1.51 -14.33
CA VAL A 319 9.40 1.91 -15.53
C VAL A 319 8.18 2.73 -15.10
N ILE A 320 7.98 3.90 -15.71
CA ILE A 320 6.74 4.66 -15.53
C ILE A 320 5.62 3.84 -16.19
N GLN A 321 4.73 3.28 -15.36
CA GLN A 321 3.66 2.35 -15.76
C GLN A 321 2.57 3.03 -16.58
#